data_5a4a8e3a37667f53722de2a36c636a51
#
_entry.id   5a4a8e3a37667f53722de2a36c636a51
#
_cell.length_a   1.000
_cell.length_b   1.000
_cell.length_c   1.000
_cell.angle_alpha   90.00
_cell.angle_beta   90.00
_cell.angle_gamma   90.00
#
_symmetry.space_group_name_H-M   'P 1'
#
loop_
_entity.id
_entity.type
_entity.pdbx_description
1 polymer ?
#
loop_
_entity_poly.entity_id
_entity_poly.type
_entity_poly.pdbx_seq_one_letter_code
_entity_poly.pdbx_strand_id
1 'polypeptide(L)'
;MKTILIALSMSVAGFAGLVQDVRSSIAAGDYTNGERQIAEYRKANGVTPEMILAQSWLGRGAQAAKKWDEAERYAVETRKLVMVELKKRPLDAEKDLPLALGASIEVQGHVLAGRNALAEAVSFLKQELKTWHKTSIRTRIQKNLHLLSLEGKPAPELELKEYLGEKPPAVASLKGKPAILFFWAHWCGDCKFQGPILARLQEEFGAQGLTIVGPTQRYGYVAGGQEAPLAEETKYIDRIRREFYGSVRMTVPVSEENFKSWGSSTTPTLVVVDRQGVVRLYHPGRMRYEELQPVVAEVVKGRS
;
A
#
# COMPACT_ATOMS: atom_id res chain seq x y z
N MET A 1 -56.40 -28.36 28.56
CA MET A 1 -55.18 -28.59 27.80
C MET A 1 -54.64 -27.24 27.38
N LYS A 2 -53.53 -26.77 28.02
CA LYS A 2 -52.84 -25.50 27.66
C LYS A 2 -51.64 -25.87 26.81
N THR A 3 -51.67 -25.49 25.54
CA THR A 3 -50.57 -25.69 24.60
C THR A 3 -49.54 -24.59 24.84
N ILE A 4 -48.34 -24.97 25.32
CA ILE A 4 -47.19 -24.07 25.47
C ILE A 4 -46.49 -24.02 24.11
N LEU A 5 -46.55 -22.86 23.44
CA LEU A 5 -45.66 -22.57 22.32
C LEU A 5 -44.30 -22.18 22.85
N ILE A 6 -43.33 -23.04 22.60
CA ILE A 6 -41.89 -22.72 22.83
C ILE A 6 -41.43 -21.93 21.61
N ALA A 7 -41.27 -20.61 21.76
CA ALA A 7 -40.62 -19.76 20.76
C ALA A 7 -39.10 -20.02 20.81
N LEU A 8 -38.59 -20.69 19.79
CA LEU A 8 -37.16 -20.86 19.60
C LEU A 8 -36.57 -19.51 19.15
N SER A 9 -36.02 -18.73 20.08
CA SER A 9 -35.25 -17.53 19.77
C SER A 9 -33.93 -17.97 19.14
N MET A 10 -33.84 -17.88 17.80
CA MET A 10 -32.55 -17.88 17.12
C MET A 10 -31.82 -16.60 17.51
N SER A 11 -30.84 -16.73 18.39
CA SER A 11 -29.86 -15.67 18.62
C SER A 11 -29.08 -15.45 17.32
N VAL A 12 -29.37 -14.37 16.63
CA VAL A 12 -28.50 -13.85 15.58
C VAL A 12 -27.24 -13.37 16.30
N ALA A 13 -26.22 -14.23 16.33
CA ALA A 13 -24.87 -13.81 16.71
C ALA A 13 -24.50 -12.68 15.74
N GLY A 14 -24.34 -11.45 16.27
CA GLY A 14 -23.87 -10.32 15.50
C GLY A 14 -22.45 -10.62 15.01
N PHE A 15 -22.33 -10.97 13.74
CA PHE A 15 -21.03 -11.14 13.10
C PHE A 15 -20.35 -9.75 13.02
N ALA A 16 -19.19 -9.63 13.62
CA ALA A 16 -18.25 -8.53 13.37
C ALA A 16 -17.67 -8.71 11.96
N GLY A 17 -18.42 -8.67 10.89
CA GLY A 17 -18.07 -8.84 9.48
C GLY A 17 -17.13 -10.03 9.19
N LEU A 18 -17.48 -10.87 8.23
CA LEU A 18 -16.71 -12.09 7.87
C LEU A 18 -15.20 -11.83 7.70
N VAL A 19 -14.84 -10.70 7.09
CA VAL A 19 -13.43 -10.35 6.87
C VAL A 19 -12.67 -10.20 8.17
N GLN A 20 -13.28 -9.61 9.21
CA GLN A 20 -12.62 -9.44 10.50
C GLN A 20 -12.48 -10.77 11.24
N ASP A 21 -13.47 -11.64 11.18
CA ASP A 21 -13.45 -12.96 11.82
C ASP A 21 -12.37 -13.85 11.22
N VAL A 22 -12.27 -13.89 9.88
CA VAL A 22 -11.22 -14.63 9.16
C VAL A 22 -9.83 -14.06 9.47
N ARG A 23 -9.67 -12.74 9.53
CA ARG A 23 -8.38 -12.11 9.92
C ARG A 23 -7.97 -12.50 11.33
N SER A 24 -8.91 -12.55 12.26
CA SER A 24 -8.65 -12.96 13.65
C SER A 24 -8.21 -14.42 13.73
N SER A 25 -8.85 -15.32 12.95
CA SER A 25 -8.45 -16.71 12.85
C SER A 25 -7.03 -16.87 12.28
N ILE A 26 -6.69 -16.14 11.23
CA ILE A 26 -5.34 -16.14 10.63
C ILE A 26 -4.30 -15.61 11.62
N ALA A 27 -4.61 -14.53 12.36
CA ALA A 27 -3.70 -14.00 13.38
C ALA A 27 -3.42 -14.99 14.51
N ALA A 28 -4.39 -15.87 14.82
CA ALA A 28 -4.23 -16.99 15.76
C ALA A 28 -3.54 -18.22 15.13
N GLY A 29 -3.20 -18.20 13.84
CA GLY A 29 -2.64 -19.35 13.11
C GLY A 29 -3.67 -20.44 12.75
N ASP A 30 -4.96 -20.21 12.99
CA ASP A 30 -6.04 -21.17 12.76
C ASP A 30 -6.70 -20.97 11.38
N TYR A 31 -6.00 -21.42 10.35
CA TYR A 31 -6.49 -21.37 8.97
C TYR A 31 -7.75 -22.23 8.75
N THR A 32 -7.84 -23.38 9.45
CA THR A 32 -9.00 -24.28 9.38
C THR A 32 -10.27 -23.57 9.82
N ASN A 33 -10.20 -22.80 10.91
CA ASN A 33 -11.33 -22.00 11.37
C ASN A 33 -11.69 -20.90 10.36
N GLY A 34 -10.69 -20.25 9.76
CA GLY A 34 -10.93 -19.26 8.70
C GLY A 34 -11.64 -19.86 7.47
N GLU A 35 -11.20 -21.04 7.02
CA GLU A 35 -11.87 -21.78 5.94
C GLU A 35 -13.32 -22.16 6.29
N ARG A 36 -13.54 -22.65 7.51
CA ARG A 36 -14.87 -22.98 8.00
C ARG A 36 -15.80 -21.77 8.02
N GLN A 37 -15.37 -20.65 8.53
CA GLN A 37 -16.15 -19.39 8.55
C GLN A 37 -16.56 -18.96 7.15
N ILE A 38 -15.65 -19.05 6.17
CA ILE A 38 -15.94 -18.75 4.76
C ILE A 38 -16.96 -19.73 4.17
N ALA A 39 -16.82 -21.04 4.47
CA ALA A 39 -17.72 -22.06 3.97
C ALA A 39 -19.15 -21.93 4.55
N GLU A 40 -19.28 -21.62 5.84
CA GLU A 40 -20.54 -21.36 6.51
C GLU A 40 -21.23 -20.11 5.94
N TYR A 41 -20.46 -19.01 5.78
CA TYR A 41 -20.99 -17.78 5.15
C TYR A 41 -21.46 -18.04 3.72
N ARG A 42 -20.67 -18.77 2.93
CA ARG A 42 -21.01 -19.12 1.55
C ARG A 42 -22.29 -19.95 1.45
N LYS A 43 -22.50 -20.86 2.39
CA LYS A 43 -23.73 -21.68 2.46
C LYS A 43 -24.95 -20.82 2.73
N ALA A 44 -24.83 -19.79 3.58
CA ALA A 44 -25.93 -18.92 3.97
C ALA A 44 -26.22 -17.80 2.95
N ASN A 45 -25.16 -17.19 2.37
CA ASN A 45 -25.25 -15.95 1.59
C ASN A 45 -24.83 -16.11 0.12
N GLY A 46 -24.31 -17.28 -0.26
CA GLY A 46 -23.70 -17.48 -1.57
C GLY A 46 -22.30 -16.84 -1.70
N VAL A 47 -21.85 -16.68 -2.93
CA VAL A 47 -20.58 -16.01 -3.24
C VAL A 47 -20.84 -14.50 -3.33
N THR A 48 -20.27 -13.74 -2.40
CA THR A 48 -20.36 -12.28 -2.34
C THR A 48 -18.97 -11.64 -2.42
N PRO A 49 -18.84 -10.36 -2.80
CA PRO A 49 -17.55 -9.65 -2.76
C PRO A 49 -16.87 -9.70 -1.39
N GLU A 50 -17.61 -9.56 -0.28
CA GLU A 50 -17.08 -9.69 1.08
C GLU A 50 -16.47 -11.07 1.33
N MET A 51 -17.18 -12.15 0.91
CA MET A 51 -16.65 -13.52 1.04
C MET A 51 -15.34 -13.69 0.25
N ILE A 52 -15.28 -13.15 -0.98
CA ILE A 52 -14.07 -13.21 -1.82
C ILE A 52 -12.93 -12.43 -1.17
N LEU A 53 -13.22 -11.27 -0.58
CA LEU A 53 -12.23 -10.51 0.18
C LEU A 53 -11.74 -11.30 1.41
N ALA A 54 -12.63 -11.93 2.16
CA ALA A 54 -12.26 -12.81 3.28
C ALA A 54 -11.34 -13.96 2.82
N GLN A 55 -11.68 -14.62 1.70
CA GLN A 55 -10.83 -15.66 1.07
C GLN A 55 -9.42 -15.14 0.76
N SER A 56 -9.28 -13.91 0.27
CA SER A 56 -7.98 -13.32 -0.04
C SER A 56 -7.06 -13.17 1.17
N TRP A 57 -7.62 -13.06 2.38
CA TRP A 57 -6.84 -12.99 3.61
C TRP A 57 -6.17 -14.31 3.98
N LEU A 58 -6.77 -15.45 3.66
CA LEU A 58 -6.10 -16.76 3.83
C LEU A 58 -4.81 -16.81 3.00
N GLY A 59 -4.87 -16.35 1.73
CA GLY A 59 -3.69 -16.28 0.86
C GLY A 59 -2.59 -15.36 1.42
N ARG A 60 -2.96 -14.17 1.91
CA ARG A 60 -2.01 -13.22 2.53
C ARG A 60 -1.40 -13.77 3.81
N GLY A 61 -2.19 -14.43 4.64
CA GLY A 61 -1.71 -15.08 5.86
C GLY A 61 -0.72 -16.20 5.54
N ALA A 62 -1.05 -17.09 4.60
CA ALA A 62 -0.18 -18.17 4.16
C ALA A 62 1.14 -17.63 3.55
N GLN A 63 1.07 -16.55 2.75
CA GLN A 63 2.25 -15.86 2.22
C GLN A 63 3.15 -15.34 3.35
N ALA A 64 2.57 -14.66 4.35
CA ALA A 64 3.33 -14.13 5.49
C ALA A 64 4.01 -15.25 6.30
N ALA A 65 3.36 -16.42 6.39
CA ALA A 65 3.91 -17.62 6.99
C ALA A 65 4.86 -18.42 6.06
N LYS A 66 5.14 -17.91 4.85
CA LYS A 66 5.95 -18.58 3.80
C LYS A 66 5.45 -19.97 3.40
N LYS A 67 4.16 -20.23 3.58
CA LYS A 67 3.47 -21.45 3.13
C LYS A 67 3.07 -21.28 1.66
N TRP A 68 4.06 -21.44 0.76
CA TRP A 68 3.92 -21.01 -0.64
C TRP A 68 2.82 -21.75 -1.41
N ASP A 69 2.62 -23.04 -1.16
CA ASP A 69 1.62 -23.84 -1.87
C ASP A 69 0.20 -23.49 -1.43
N GLU A 70 -0.03 -23.29 -0.13
CA GLU A 70 -1.30 -22.82 0.38
C GLU A 70 -1.60 -21.38 -0.06
N ALA A 71 -0.57 -20.51 -0.03
CA ALA A 71 -0.71 -19.13 -0.48
C ALA A 71 -1.15 -19.07 -1.94
N GLU A 72 -0.51 -19.85 -2.81
CA GLU A 72 -0.88 -19.95 -4.23
C GLU A 72 -2.29 -20.46 -4.41
N ARG A 73 -2.64 -21.55 -3.75
CA ARG A 73 -3.98 -22.16 -3.81
C ARG A 73 -5.07 -21.12 -3.49
N TYR A 74 -4.93 -20.42 -2.35
CA TYR A 74 -5.90 -19.39 -1.95
C TYR A 74 -5.91 -18.20 -2.92
N ALA A 75 -4.77 -17.76 -3.40
CA ALA A 75 -4.71 -16.63 -4.33
C ALA A 75 -5.34 -16.97 -5.69
N VAL A 76 -5.09 -18.16 -6.24
CA VAL A 76 -5.68 -18.65 -7.48
C VAL A 76 -7.20 -18.79 -7.34
N GLU A 77 -7.68 -19.35 -6.23
CA GLU A 77 -9.12 -19.46 -5.97
C GLU A 77 -9.78 -18.09 -5.84
N THR A 78 -9.19 -17.18 -5.05
CA THR A 78 -9.66 -15.78 -4.94
C THR A 78 -9.79 -15.14 -6.32
N ARG A 79 -8.74 -15.23 -7.15
CA ARG A 79 -8.76 -14.69 -8.51
C ARG A 79 -9.88 -15.29 -9.36
N LYS A 80 -10.06 -16.60 -9.31
CA LYS A 80 -11.13 -17.30 -10.04
C LYS A 80 -12.50 -16.75 -9.66
N LEU A 81 -12.76 -16.57 -8.37
CA LEU A 81 -14.02 -16.01 -7.88
C LEU A 81 -14.23 -14.55 -8.32
N VAL A 82 -13.18 -13.72 -8.21
CA VAL A 82 -13.24 -12.34 -8.72
C VAL A 82 -13.57 -12.32 -10.22
N MET A 83 -12.89 -13.13 -11.03
CA MET A 83 -13.14 -13.15 -12.48
C MET A 83 -14.57 -13.59 -12.85
N VAL A 84 -15.23 -14.40 -12.01
CA VAL A 84 -16.65 -14.72 -12.17
C VAL A 84 -17.54 -13.49 -11.88
N GLU A 85 -17.23 -12.74 -10.81
CA GLU A 85 -17.98 -11.52 -10.48
C GLU A 85 -17.79 -10.39 -11.50
N LEU A 86 -16.61 -10.29 -12.12
CA LEU A 86 -16.34 -9.30 -13.18
C LEU A 86 -17.14 -9.50 -14.46
N LYS A 87 -17.77 -10.68 -14.65
CA LYS A 87 -18.75 -10.88 -15.73
C LYS A 87 -20.08 -10.17 -15.44
N LYS A 88 -20.34 -9.81 -14.19
CA LYS A 88 -21.59 -9.18 -13.73
C LYS A 88 -21.45 -7.67 -13.52
N ARG A 89 -20.23 -7.19 -13.21
CA ARG A 89 -19.95 -5.79 -12.87
C ARG A 89 -18.49 -5.42 -13.11
N PRO A 90 -18.17 -4.13 -13.38
CA PRO A 90 -16.79 -3.66 -13.42
C PRO A 90 -16.09 -3.81 -12.06
N LEU A 91 -14.75 -3.91 -12.07
CA LEU A 91 -13.93 -4.10 -10.87
C LEU A 91 -14.20 -3.02 -9.80
N ASP A 92 -14.22 -1.76 -10.21
CA ASP A 92 -14.31 -0.60 -9.31
C ASP A 92 -15.78 -0.19 -9.02
N ALA A 93 -16.77 -1.04 -9.38
CA ALA A 93 -18.19 -0.78 -9.08
C ALA A 93 -18.54 -1.03 -7.60
N GLU A 94 -17.65 -1.65 -6.84
CA GLU A 94 -17.80 -1.89 -5.41
C GLU A 94 -16.40 -2.01 -4.74
N LYS A 95 -16.33 -1.97 -3.41
CA LYS A 95 -15.07 -1.79 -2.68
C LYS A 95 -14.23 -3.06 -2.49
N ASP A 96 -14.87 -4.24 -2.41
CA ASP A 96 -14.20 -5.46 -1.92
C ASP A 96 -13.51 -6.25 -3.04
N LEU A 97 -14.04 -6.24 -4.28
CA LEU A 97 -13.40 -6.93 -5.42
C LEU A 97 -12.03 -6.36 -5.79
N PRO A 98 -11.81 -5.02 -5.82
CA PRO A 98 -10.48 -4.47 -6.04
C PRO A 98 -9.49 -4.91 -4.97
N LEU A 99 -9.92 -4.93 -3.71
CA LEU A 99 -9.07 -5.37 -2.59
C LEU A 99 -8.70 -6.85 -2.70
N ALA A 100 -9.67 -7.71 -3.04
CA ALA A 100 -9.48 -9.14 -3.22
C ALA A 100 -8.58 -9.47 -4.41
N LEU A 101 -8.83 -8.86 -5.57
CA LEU A 101 -8.02 -9.06 -6.76
C LEU A 101 -6.57 -8.58 -6.56
N GLY A 102 -6.42 -7.36 -6.01
CA GLY A 102 -5.11 -6.82 -5.69
C GLY A 102 -4.33 -7.71 -4.72
N ALA A 103 -5.01 -8.32 -3.73
CA ALA A 103 -4.40 -9.27 -2.82
C ALA A 103 -3.98 -10.56 -3.52
N SER A 104 -4.82 -11.11 -4.40
CA SER A 104 -4.46 -12.34 -5.12
C SER A 104 -3.25 -12.15 -6.05
N ILE A 105 -3.17 -11.00 -6.75
CA ILE A 105 -2.03 -10.65 -7.60
C ILE A 105 -0.75 -10.46 -6.75
N GLU A 106 -0.84 -9.74 -5.64
CA GLU A 106 0.25 -9.55 -4.69
C GLU A 106 0.80 -10.90 -4.22
N VAL A 107 -0.07 -11.78 -3.72
CA VAL A 107 0.31 -13.11 -3.22
C VAL A 107 0.97 -13.95 -4.31
N GLN A 108 0.40 -14.03 -5.51
CA GLN A 108 0.99 -14.79 -6.62
C GLN A 108 2.38 -14.29 -7.01
N GLY A 109 2.58 -12.96 -7.09
CA GLY A 109 3.90 -12.38 -7.34
C GLY A 109 4.91 -12.73 -6.26
N HIS A 110 4.52 -12.65 -4.99
CA HIS A 110 5.40 -13.01 -3.87
C HIS A 110 5.66 -14.51 -3.74
N VAL A 111 4.71 -15.37 -4.10
CA VAL A 111 4.92 -16.83 -4.17
C VAL A 111 6.00 -17.17 -5.20
N LEU A 112 5.93 -16.59 -6.40
CA LEU A 112 6.96 -16.79 -7.43
C LEU A 112 8.33 -16.32 -6.92
N ALA A 113 8.42 -15.14 -6.34
CA ALA A 113 9.68 -14.62 -5.78
C ALA A 113 10.20 -15.50 -4.62
N GLY A 114 9.31 -15.95 -3.73
CA GLY A 114 9.65 -16.84 -2.61
C GLY A 114 10.12 -18.24 -3.01
N ARG A 115 9.77 -18.67 -4.22
CA ARG A 115 10.26 -19.90 -4.86
C ARG A 115 11.51 -19.67 -5.73
N ASN A 116 12.20 -18.54 -5.56
CA ASN A 116 13.39 -18.12 -6.33
C ASN A 116 13.13 -17.89 -7.83
N ALA A 117 11.88 -17.69 -8.26
CA ALA A 117 11.50 -17.37 -9.63
C ALA A 117 11.26 -15.84 -9.79
N LEU A 118 12.28 -15.02 -9.46
CA LEU A 118 12.17 -13.56 -9.42
C LEU A 118 11.85 -12.98 -10.81
N ALA A 119 12.44 -13.52 -11.87
CA ALA A 119 12.21 -13.03 -13.22
C ALA A 119 10.75 -13.25 -13.66
N GLU A 120 10.18 -14.40 -13.31
CA GLU A 120 8.79 -14.75 -13.54
C GLU A 120 7.85 -13.89 -12.70
N ALA A 121 8.18 -13.63 -11.43
CA ALA A 121 7.42 -12.74 -10.55
C ALA A 121 7.34 -11.32 -11.14
N VAL A 122 8.45 -10.78 -11.59
CA VAL A 122 8.52 -9.45 -12.23
C VAL A 122 7.74 -9.43 -13.54
N SER A 123 7.88 -10.48 -14.38
CA SER A 123 7.12 -10.60 -15.63
C SER A 123 5.61 -10.66 -15.38
N PHE A 124 5.18 -11.48 -14.42
CA PHE A 124 3.80 -11.60 -14.01
C PHE A 124 3.24 -10.24 -13.56
N LEU A 125 3.91 -9.54 -12.63
CA LEU A 125 3.44 -8.25 -12.14
C LEU A 125 3.40 -7.17 -13.23
N LYS A 126 4.34 -7.17 -14.18
CA LYS A 126 4.30 -6.28 -15.35
C LYS A 126 3.08 -6.54 -16.23
N GLN A 127 2.73 -7.81 -16.45
CA GLN A 127 1.56 -8.18 -17.24
C GLN A 127 0.26 -7.77 -16.51
N GLU A 128 0.18 -8.00 -15.20
CA GLU A 128 -0.97 -7.56 -14.38
C GLU A 128 -1.10 -6.04 -14.38
N LEU A 129 0.00 -5.32 -14.25
CA LEU A 129 0.02 -3.85 -14.31
C LEU A 129 -0.51 -3.33 -15.66
N LYS A 130 -0.15 -3.98 -16.76
CA LYS A 130 -0.68 -3.64 -18.09
C LYS A 130 -2.18 -3.88 -18.19
N THR A 131 -2.65 -5.01 -17.66
CA THR A 131 -4.08 -5.39 -17.68
C THR A 131 -4.94 -4.44 -16.84
N TRP A 132 -4.46 -4.09 -15.64
CA TRP A 132 -5.25 -3.34 -14.65
C TRP A 132 -4.83 -1.88 -14.48
N HIS A 133 -4.08 -1.31 -15.44
CA HIS A 133 -3.51 0.02 -15.28
C HIS A 133 -4.54 1.16 -15.18
N LYS A 134 -5.78 0.95 -15.68
CA LYS A 134 -6.89 1.92 -15.60
C LYS A 134 -7.82 1.70 -14.40
N THR A 135 -7.45 0.85 -13.47
CA THR A 135 -8.27 0.51 -12.30
C THR A 135 -7.61 0.98 -10.99
N SER A 136 -8.38 0.97 -9.91
CA SER A 136 -7.93 1.37 -8.58
C SER A 136 -6.77 0.52 -8.04
N ILE A 137 -6.57 -0.72 -8.52
CA ILE A 137 -5.50 -1.60 -8.06
C ILE A 137 -4.15 -1.34 -8.73
N ARG A 138 -4.05 -0.46 -9.73
CA ARG A 138 -2.80 -0.10 -10.43
C ARG A 138 -1.68 0.20 -9.44
N THR A 139 -1.93 1.09 -8.50
CA THR A 139 -0.91 1.54 -7.53
C THR A 139 -0.41 0.39 -6.65
N ARG A 140 -1.30 -0.53 -6.26
CA ARG A 140 -0.93 -1.71 -5.47
C ARG A 140 -0.07 -2.69 -6.26
N ILE A 141 -0.40 -2.93 -7.53
CA ILE A 141 0.41 -3.79 -8.40
C ILE A 141 1.80 -3.15 -8.62
N GLN A 142 1.84 -1.85 -8.89
CA GLN A 142 3.10 -1.12 -9.05
C GLN A 142 3.97 -1.19 -7.79
N LYS A 143 3.37 -1.08 -6.57
CA LYS A 143 4.07 -1.28 -5.30
C LYS A 143 4.78 -2.65 -5.26
N ASN A 144 4.06 -3.72 -5.57
CA ASN A 144 4.62 -5.07 -5.51
C ASN A 144 5.70 -5.31 -6.58
N LEU A 145 5.55 -4.70 -7.76
CA LEU A 145 6.59 -4.71 -8.78
C LEU A 145 7.85 -3.97 -8.29
N HIS A 146 7.70 -2.81 -7.65
CA HIS A 146 8.83 -2.05 -7.12
C HIS A 146 9.54 -2.76 -5.96
N LEU A 147 8.80 -3.40 -5.06
CA LEU A 147 9.38 -4.22 -3.99
C LEU A 147 10.31 -5.33 -4.51
N LEU A 148 10.08 -5.82 -5.72
CA LEU A 148 10.86 -6.90 -6.33
C LEU A 148 11.92 -6.42 -7.33
N SER A 149 11.89 -5.16 -7.78
CA SER A 149 12.69 -4.80 -8.95
C SER A 149 13.21 -3.36 -9.01
N LEU A 150 12.85 -2.47 -8.08
CA LEU A 150 13.21 -1.05 -8.16
C LEU A 150 14.58 -0.75 -7.58
N GLU A 151 14.97 -1.41 -6.49
CA GLU A 151 16.28 -1.21 -5.89
C GLU A 151 17.40 -1.58 -6.88
N GLY A 152 18.43 -0.76 -6.93
CA GLY A 152 19.50 -0.85 -7.91
C GLY A 152 19.14 -0.32 -9.32
N LYS A 153 17.97 0.28 -9.50
CA LYS A 153 17.53 0.88 -10.78
C LYS A 153 17.47 2.41 -10.68
N PRO A 154 17.56 3.10 -11.83
CA PRO A 154 17.31 4.55 -11.87
C PRO A 154 15.95 4.89 -11.28
N ALA A 155 15.92 5.94 -10.45
CA ALA A 155 14.70 6.46 -9.87
C ALA A 155 13.76 7.00 -10.95
N PRO A 156 12.46 6.62 -10.97
CA PRO A 156 11.47 7.20 -11.88
C PRO A 156 11.32 8.72 -11.65
N GLU A 157 10.92 9.44 -12.69
CA GLU A 157 10.62 10.87 -12.57
C GLU A 157 9.35 11.14 -11.76
N LEU A 158 9.25 12.36 -11.23
CA LEU A 158 8.08 12.91 -10.56
C LEU A 158 7.34 13.88 -11.47
N GLU A 159 6.01 13.84 -11.45
CA GLU A 159 5.19 14.91 -12.00
C GLU A 159 5.23 16.13 -11.06
N LEU A 160 5.62 17.28 -11.59
CA LEU A 160 5.88 18.50 -10.81
C LEU A 160 5.00 19.69 -11.23
N LYS A 161 3.89 19.43 -11.91
CA LYS A 161 2.98 20.49 -12.40
C LYS A 161 2.36 21.31 -11.26
N GLU A 162 2.05 20.64 -10.16
CA GLU A 162 1.47 21.26 -8.98
C GLU A 162 2.31 20.93 -7.73
N TYR A 163 2.45 21.93 -6.84
CA TYR A 163 3.27 21.79 -5.63
C TYR A 163 2.84 22.77 -4.54
N LEU A 164 3.24 22.49 -3.30
CA LEU A 164 3.08 23.38 -2.16
C LEU A 164 4.43 24.01 -1.78
N GLY A 165 4.43 25.30 -1.56
CA GLY A 165 5.65 26.04 -1.21
C GLY A 165 6.60 26.19 -2.39
N GLU A 166 7.87 25.83 -2.21
CA GLU A 166 8.90 25.95 -3.24
C GLU A 166 8.73 24.88 -4.34
N LYS A 167 9.12 25.24 -5.56
CA LYS A 167 9.07 24.32 -6.71
C LYS A 167 10.01 23.14 -6.48
N PRO A 168 9.50 21.91 -6.55
CA PRO A 168 10.33 20.72 -6.42
C PRO A 168 11.35 20.58 -7.55
N PRO A 169 12.55 20.05 -7.26
CA PRO A 169 13.50 19.69 -8.31
C PRO A 169 13.00 18.47 -9.09
N ALA A 170 13.31 18.37 -10.38
CA ALA A 170 13.17 17.13 -11.12
C ALA A 170 14.11 16.07 -10.55
N VAL A 171 13.71 14.77 -10.57
CA VAL A 171 14.55 13.68 -10.05
C VAL A 171 15.89 13.64 -10.78
N ALA A 172 15.89 13.85 -12.10
CA ALA A 172 17.13 13.94 -12.88
C ALA A 172 18.09 15.06 -12.39
N SER A 173 17.56 16.17 -11.85
CA SER A 173 18.37 17.27 -11.32
C SER A 173 18.91 17.02 -9.90
N LEU A 174 18.48 15.94 -9.24
CA LEU A 174 19.05 15.49 -7.97
C LEU A 174 20.35 14.72 -8.13
N LYS A 175 20.78 14.41 -9.36
CA LYS A 175 22.10 13.79 -9.60
C LYS A 175 23.20 14.61 -8.93
N GLY A 176 24.11 13.92 -8.24
CA GLY A 176 25.13 14.50 -7.38
C GLY A 176 24.69 14.75 -5.93
N LYS A 177 23.41 14.61 -5.61
CA LYS A 177 22.87 14.80 -4.27
C LYS A 177 22.08 13.54 -3.84
N PRO A 178 22.33 13.03 -2.62
CA PRO A 178 21.47 11.98 -2.07
C PRO A 178 20.09 12.54 -1.77
N ALA A 179 19.04 11.74 -1.94
CA ALA A 179 17.69 12.21 -1.71
C ALA A 179 16.82 11.18 -0.97
N ILE A 180 15.88 11.67 -0.17
CA ILE A 180 14.76 10.89 0.35
C ILE A 180 13.49 11.39 -0.33
N LEU A 181 12.74 10.47 -0.95
CA LEU A 181 11.37 10.73 -1.37
C LEU A 181 10.45 10.17 -0.28
N PHE A 182 9.63 11.04 0.29
CA PHE A 182 8.72 10.72 1.37
C PHE A 182 7.28 10.90 0.88
N PHE A 183 6.65 9.83 0.41
CA PHE A 183 5.25 9.84 0.00
C PHE A 183 4.35 9.82 1.23
N TRP A 184 3.52 10.84 1.40
CA TRP A 184 2.71 11.04 2.59
C TRP A 184 1.27 11.45 2.28
N ALA A 185 0.39 11.32 3.28
CA ALA A 185 -0.99 11.75 3.22
C ALA A 185 -1.35 12.60 4.44
N HIS A 186 -2.23 13.59 4.27
CA HIS A 186 -2.64 14.51 5.33
C HIS A 186 -3.31 13.80 6.53
N TRP A 187 -3.96 12.67 6.29
CA TRP A 187 -4.66 11.85 7.30
C TRP A 187 -3.76 10.80 7.97
N CYS A 188 -2.56 10.58 7.47
CA CYS A 188 -1.71 9.43 7.83
C CYS A 188 -0.97 9.66 9.15
N GLY A 189 -1.32 8.91 10.20
CA GLY A 189 -0.66 8.95 11.50
C GLY A 189 0.81 8.50 11.46
N ASP A 190 1.10 7.40 10.74
CA ASP A 190 2.47 6.89 10.56
C ASP A 190 3.37 7.89 9.79
N CYS A 191 2.76 8.70 8.91
CA CYS A 191 3.49 9.77 8.22
C CYS A 191 3.91 10.87 9.22
N LYS A 192 3.02 11.23 10.15
CA LYS A 192 3.34 12.21 11.19
C LYS A 192 4.45 11.70 12.12
N PHE A 193 4.45 10.41 12.43
CA PHE A 193 5.54 9.76 13.16
C PHE A 193 6.89 9.87 12.42
N GLN A 194 6.87 9.81 11.08
CA GLN A 194 8.09 9.89 10.27
C GLN A 194 8.71 11.30 10.23
N GLY A 195 7.91 12.35 10.42
CA GLY A 195 8.37 13.75 10.34
C GLY A 195 9.60 14.06 11.20
N PRO A 196 9.58 13.83 12.53
CA PRO A 196 10.74 14.07 13.41
C PRO A 196 11.98 13.28 13.01
N ILE A 197 11.81 12.07 12.46
CA ILE A 197 12.93 11.24 11.98
C ILE A 197 13.58 11.87 10.76
N LEU A 198 12.77 12.37 9.81
CA LEU A 198 13.27 13.06 8.64
C LEU A 198 13.97 14.38 8.99
N ALA A 199 13.44 15.13 9.95
CA ALA A 199 14.06 16.36 10.44
C ALA A 199 15.46 16.07 11.04
N ARG A 200 15.58 15.03 11.87
CA ARG A 200 16.87 14.59 12.45
C ARG A 200 17.86 14.16 11.37
N LEU A 201 17.44 13.39 10.37
CA LEU A 201 18.29 13.00 9.25
C LEU A 201 18.76 14.19 8.43
N GLN A 202 17.89 15.18 8.24
CA GLN A 202 18.24 16.40 7.52
C GLN A 202 19.19 17.29 8.31
N GLU A 203 19.07 17.35 9.63
CA GLU A 203 20.03 18.02 10.51
C GLU A 203 21.42 17.34 10.42
N GLU A 204 21.45 16.01 10.46
CA GLU A 204 22.71 15.22 10.43
C GLU A 204 23.39 15.27 9.05
N PHE A 205 22.63 15.15 7.96
CA PHE A 205 23.19 14.96 6.61
C PHE A 205 22.94 16.11 5.63
N GLY A 206 22.20 17.15 6.03
CA GLY A 206 21.86 18.26 5.16
C GLY A 206 23.08 19.03 4.63
N ALA A 207 24.11 19.23 5.47
CA ALA A 207 25.37 19.86 5.06
C ALA A 207 26.14 19.02 4.01
N GLN A 208 25.87 17.73 3.92
CA GLN A 208 26.46 16.82 2.94
C GLN A 208 25.55 16.66 1.70
N GLY A 209 24.50 17.49 1.58
CA GLY A 209 23.65 17.61 0.41
C GLY A 209 22.38 16.74 0.41
N LEU A 210 22.02 16.11 1.56
CA LEU A 210 20.78 15.36 1.63
C LEU A 210 19.57 16.26 1.32
N THR A 211 18.79 15.86 0.33
CA THR A 211 17.58 16.55 -0.11
C THR A 211 16.35 15.70 0.23
N ILE A 212 15.27 16.34 0.70
CA ILE A 212 14.00 15.65 0.96
C ILE A 212 12.94 16.22 0.03
N VAL A 213 12.26 15.33 -0.69
CA VAL A 213 11.08 15.64 -1.49
C VAL A 213 9.90 14.87 -0.91
N GLY A 214 8.80 15.54 -0.61
CA GLY A 214 7.62 14.98 0.04
C GLY A 214 6.40 14.92 -0.89
N PRO A 215 6.33 13.99 -1.87
CA PRO A 215 5.17 13.87 -2.71
C PRO A 215 3.91 13.56 -1.91
N THR A 216 2.82 14.26 -2.25
CA THR A 216 1.48 14.01 -1.71
C THR A 216 0.44 14.07 -2.81
N GLN A 217 -0.81 13.74 -2.48
CA GLN A 217 -1.94 13.83 -3.39
C GLN A 217 -3.19 14.30 -2.64
N ARG A 218 -4.23 14.62 -3.38
CA ARG A 218 -5.57 14.85 -2.86
C ARG A 218 -6.33 13.53 -2.75
N TYR A 219 -7.22 13.47 -1.78
CA TYR A 219 -8.06 12.30 -1.47
C TYR A 219 -9.56 12.63 -1.53
N GLY A 220 -9.92 13.93 -1.79
CA GLY A 220 -11.30 14.41 -1.86
C GLY A 220 -11.91 14.77 -0.50
N TYR A 221 -11.12 14.80 0.59
CA TYR A 221 -11.63 15.10 1.92
C TYR A 221 -10.60 15.77 2.84
N VAL A 222 -11.10 16.33 3.94
CA VAL A 222 -10.33 16.95 5.03
C VAL A 222 -10.49 16.16 6.34
N ALA A 223 -10.36 16.83 7.49
CA ALA A 223 -10.47 16.19 8.81
C ALA A 223 -11.76 15.38 8.97
N GLY A 224 -11.64 14.23 9.65
CA GLY A 224 -12.78 13.36 9.93
C GLY A 224 -13.43 12.70 8.70
N GLY A 225 -12.80 12.74 7.54
CA GLY A 225 -13.36 12.20 6.30
C GLY A 225 -14.43 13.09 5.67
N GLN A 226 -14.52 14.36 6.06
CA GLN A 226 -15.43 15.33 5.47
C GLN A 226 -15.03 15.63 4.03
N GLU A 227 -15.90 15.40 3.07
CA GLU A 227 -15.68 15.76 1.66
C GLU A 227 -15.38 17.24 1.51
N ALA A 228 -14.44 17.57 0.65
CA ALA A 228 -13.99 18.95 0.44
C ALA A 228 -13.65 19.22 -1.02
N PRO A 229 -13.94 20.45 -1.51
CA PRO A 229 -13.46 20.91 -2.81
C PRO A 229 -11.93 20.91 -2.87
N LEU A 230 -11.37 20.75 -4.07
CA LEU A 230 -9.90 20.67 -4.29
C LEU A 230 -9.11 21.82 -3.63
N ALA A 231 -9.62 23.04 -3.71
CA ALA A 231 -8.94 24.22 -3.13
C ALA A 231 -8.93 24.18 -1.60
N GLU A 232 -9.98 23.67 -0.97
CA GLU A 232 -10.08 23.54 0.49
C GLU A 232 -9.16 22.41 0.99
N GLU A 233 -9.20 21.27 0.33
CA GLU A 233 -8.30 20.14 0.65
C GLU A 233 -6.83 20.56 0.47
N THR A 234 -6.49 21.31 -0.58
CA THR A 234 -5.13 21.82 -0.79
C THR A 234 -4.66 22.70 0.37
N LYS A 235 -5.52 23.61 0.86
CA LYS A 235 -5.22 24.43 2.05
C LYS A 235 -5.06 23.58 3.30
N TYR A 236 -5.88 22.52 3.45
CA TYR A 236 -5.78 21.58 4.55
C TYR A 236 -4.47 20.80 4.52
N ILE A 237 -4.08 20.27 3.36
CA ILE A 237 -2.79 19.58 3.15
C ILE A 237 -1.63 20.51 3.52
N ASP A 238 -1.64 21.77 3.08
CA ASP A 238 -0.58 22.74 3.41
C ASP A 238 -0.54 23.09 4.90
N ARG A 239 -1.70 23.15 5.58
CA ARG A 239 -1.76 23.27 7.04
C ARG A 239 -1.08 22.10 7.73
N ILE A 240 -1.43 20.85 7.37
CA ILE A 240 -0.81 19.63 7.92
C ILE A 240 0.69 19.61 7.65
N ARG A 241 1.13 20.01 6.44
CA ARG A 241 2.54 20.13 6.10
C ARG A 241 3.28 21.05 7.08
N ARG A 242 2.74 22.25 7.33
CA ARG A 242 3.36 23.23 8.25
C ARG A 242 3.35 22.76 9.70
N GLU A 243 2.26 22.12 10.13
CA GLU A 243 2.07 21.68 11.51
C GLU A 243 2.98 20.51 11.88
N PHE A 244 3.06 19.48 11.03
CA PHE A 244 3.76 18.23 11.37
C PHE A 244 5.14 18.09 10.71
N TYR A 245 5.40 18.83 9.64
CA TYR A 245 6.65 18.75 8.89
C TYR A 245 7.35 20.11 8.73
N GLY A 246 6.97 21.11 9.52
CA GLY A 246 7.56 22.45 9.47
C GLY A 246 9.06 22.48 9.79
N SER A 247 9.56 21.50 10.55
CA SER A 247 11.00 21.31 10.81
C SER A 247 11.75 20.60 9.67
N VAL A 248 11.05 20.03 8.69
CA VAL A 248 11.64 19.36 7.54
C VAL A 248 11.65 20.31 6.34
N ARG A 249 12.82 20.69 5.86
CA ARG A 249 12.94 21.45 4.60
C ARG A 249 12.72 20.49 3.44
N MET A 250 11.48 20.37 2.99
CA MET A 250 11.10 19.54 1.86
C MET A 250 10.25 20.33 0.86
N THR A 251 10.44 20.04 -0.41
CA THR A 251 9.54 20.46 -1.49
C THR A 251 8.42 19.44 -1.67
N VAL A 252 7.22 19.89 -2.00
CA VAL A 252 6.01 19.03 -1.94
C VAL A 252 5.26 19.05 -3.26
N PRO A 253 5.59 18.16 -4.21
CA PRO A 253 4.76 17.95 -5.40
C PRO A 253 3.41 17.32 -5.02
N VAL A 254 2.34 17.78 -5.68
CA VAL A 254 0.96 17.30 -5.46
C VAL A 254 0.48 16.61 -6.72
N SER A 255 0.45 15.29 -6.74
CA SER A 255 0.01 14.53 -7.92
C SER A 255 -0.39 13.09 -7.56
N GLU A 256 -1.58 12.68 -8.00
CA GLU A 256 -2.02 11.29 -7.93
C GLU A 256 -1.16 10.38 -8.83
N GLU A 257 -0.69 10.90 -9.97
CA GLU A 257 0.15 10.12 -10.89
C GLU A 257 1.50 9.76 -10.25
N ASN A 258 2.04 10.60 -9.37
CA ASN A 258 3.23 10.25 -8.59
C ASN A 258 2.98 9.02 -7.70
N PHE A 259 1.82 8.93 -7.06
CA PHE A 259 1.46 7.75 -6.26
C PHE A 259 1.29 6.51 -7.11
N LYS A 260 0.69 6.64 -8.28
CA LYS A 260 0.49 5.53 -9.24
C LYS A 260 1.80 5.02 -9.80
N SER A 261 2.66 5.91 -10.28
CA SER A 261 3.94 5.55 -10.91
C SER A 261 4.97 5.01 -9.92
N TRP A 262 4.97 5.52 -8.68
CA TRP A 262 5.84 5.04 -7.62
C TRP A 262 5.24 3.91 -6.78
N GLY A 263 4.00 3.50 -7.06
CA GLY A 263 3.34 2.42 -6.34
C GLY A 263 3.06 2.73 -4.86
N SER A 264 2.86 4.01 -4.51
CA SER A 264 2.65 4.44 -3.12
C SER A 264 1.22 4.17 -2.66
N SER A 265 0.80 2.89 -2.68
CA SER A 265 -0.49 2.42 -2.15
C SER A 265 -0.51 2.27 -0.63
N THR A 266 0.63 2.47 0.01
CA THR A 266 0.81 2.49 1.47
C THR A 266 1.50 3.80 1.83
N THR A 267 1.00 4.52 2.84
CA THR A 267 1.63 5.73 3.35
C THR A 267 2.08 5.55 4.80
N PRO A 268 3.28 6.02 5.13
CA PRO A 268 4.27 6.56 4.21
C PRO A 268 4.84 5.50 3.27
N THR A 269 5.40 5.92 2.13
CA THR A 269 6.40 5.14 1.40
C THR A 269 7.69 5.96 1.38
N LEU A 270 8.79 5.35 1.78
CA LEU A 270 10.11 5.95 1.82
C LEU A 270 10.97 5.40 0.68
N VAL A 271 11.63 6.28 -0.04
CA VAL A 271 12.59 5.90 -1.08
C VAL A 271 13.88 6.66 -0.85
N VAL A 272 15.00 5.96 -0.78
CA VAL A 272 16.33 6.56 -0.72
C VAL A 272 17.00 6.45 -2.08
N VAL A 273 17.46 7.58 -2.60
CA VAL A 273 18.12 7.68 -3.91
C VAL A 273 19.54 8.18 -3.70
N ASP A 274 20.51 7.52 -4.32
CA ASP A 274 21.92 7.90 -4.22
C ASP A 274 22.28 9.07 -5.16
N ARG A 275 23.56 9.48 -5.12
CA ARG A 275 24.11 10.57 -5.95
C ARG A 275 24.09 10.26 -7.46
N GLN A 276 24.01 8.99 -7.85
CA GLN A 276 23.90 8.56 -9.23
C GLN A 276 22.45 8.55 -9.74
N GLY A 277 21.47 8.81 -8.84
CA GLY A 277 20.05 8.74 -9.13
C GLY A 277 19.51 7.32 -9.11
N VAL A 278 20.18 6.40 -8.43
CA VAL A 278 19.78 4.99 -8.27
C VAL A 278 19.05 4.81 -6.96
N VAL A 279 17.96 4.06 -6.98
CA VAL A 279 17.18 3.71 -5.78
C VAL A 279 17.97 2.71 -4.94
N ARG A 280 18.18 3.03 -3.67
CA ARG A 280 18.89 2.18 -2.70
C ARG A 280 17.99 1.61 -1.61
N LEU A 281 16.80 2.19 -1.47
CA LEU A 281 15.74 1.69 -0.60
C LEU A 281 14.39 2.05 -1.21
N TYR A 282 13.48 1.07 -1.24
CA TYR A 282 12.06 1.28 -1.50
C TYR A 282 11.25 0.62 -0.37
N HIS A 283 10.71 1.39 0.55
CA HIS A 283 10.07 0.88 1.77
C HIS A 283 8.64 1.43 1.94
N PRO A 284 7.60 0.65 1.65
CA PRO A 284 6.23 0.96 2.04
C PRO A 284 6.03 0.75 3.56
N GLY A 285 5.68 1.82 4.25
CA GLY A 285 5.53 1.86 5.70
C GLY A 285 6.51 2.81 6.37
N ARG A 286 6.28 3.07 7.65
CA ARG A 286 7.20 3.87 8.47
C ARG A 286 8.46 3.09 8.81
N MET A 287 9.55 3.82 9.01
CA MET A 287 10.82 3.27 9.50
C MET A 287 11.27 4.02 10.75
N ARG A 288 11.87 3.32 11.68
CA ARG A 288 12.54 3.95 12.82
C ARG A 288 13.84 4.61 12.37
N TYR A 289 14.33 5.55 13.15
CA TYR A 289 15.60 6.23 12.86
C TYR A 289 16.76 5.25 12.68
N GLU A 290 16.88 4.27 13.58
CA GLU A 290 17.92 3.25 13.59
C GLU A 290 17.93 2.34 12.37
N GLU A 291 16.80 2.23 11.68
CA GLU A 291 16.62 1.46 10.44
C GLU A 291 16.96 2.28 9.20
N LEU A 292 16.55 3.56 9.19
CA LEU A 292 16.70 4.43 8.02
C LEU A 292 18.08 5.14 7.97
N GLN A 293 18.61 5.54 9.11
CA GLN A 293 19.86 6.30 9.22
C GLN A 293 21.07 5.60 8.56
N PRO A 294 21.30 4.28 8.76
CA PRO A 294 22.43 3.60 8.12
C PRO A 294 22.37 3.65 6.60
N VAL A 295 21.17 3.47 6.02
CA VAL A 295 20.97 3.53 4.56
C VAL A 295 21.26 4.94 4.02
N VAL A 296 20.75 5.97 4.71
CA VAL A 296 21.03 7.36 4.35
C VAL A 296 22.52 7.70 4.48
N ALA A 297 23.18 7.23 5.54
CA ALA A 297 24.60 7.46 5.74
C ALA A 297 25.45 6.86 4.61
N GLU A 298 25.10 5.67 4.11
CA GLU A 298 25.81 5.03 2.99
C GLU A 298 25.70 5.85 1.70
N VAL A 299 24.49 6.28 1.34
CA VAL A 299 24.29 7.05 0.09
C VAL A 299 24.90 8.46 0.18
N VAL A 300 24.93 9.05 1.37
CA VAL A 300 25.58 10.34 1.62
C VAL A 300 27.10 10.24 1.48
N LYS A 301 27.71 9.17 1.99
CA LYS A 301 29.16 8.91 1.89
C LYS A 301 29.60 8.51 0.47
N GLY A 302 28.66 8.29 -0.44
CA GLY A 302 28.94 7.84 -1.81
C GLY A 302 29.47 6.41 -1.89
N ARG A 303 29.23 5.61 -0.87
CA ARG A 303 29.51 4.17 -0.87
C ARG A 303 28.29 3.46 -1.44
N SER A 304 28.39 3.03 -2.68
CA SER A 304 27.35 2.25 -3.39
C SER A 304 27.85 0.85 -3.68
#